data_c392a5bce395d8cc3469c1ea90763f92
#
_entry.id   c392a5bce395d8cc3469c1ea90763f92
#
_cell.length_a   1.000
_cell.length_b   1.000
_cell.length_c   1.000
_cell.angle_alpha   90.00
_cell.angle_beta   90.00
_cell.angle_gamma   90.00
#
_symmetry.space_group_name_H-M   'P 1'
#
loop_
_entity.id
_entity.type
_entity.pdbx_description
1 polymer ?
#
loop_
_entity_poly.entity_id
_entity_poly.type
_entity_poly.pdbx_seq_one_letter_code
_entity_poly.pdbx_strand_id
1 'polypeptide(L)'
;MRFALVSDPGMERTNNEDSAVADLELGLFIVADGMGGHAAGEVASRIAVDTTLASMRARSRPARARDEAELLLQAVHDANAAVVREASERGTHGMGTTLSAVCLRKRAAVIANVGDSRVYLISRKGLSQLTVDHTLVAQMVEHGVLTREAARTHADKHVLTMAVGTLGVLEPQILYAKVPAGGRLLLCSDGLHDLLPESEIESLAKLPDIDEAAQSLVARANARGGFDNVTVLLVEP
;
A
#
# COMPACT_ATOMS: atom_id res chain seq x y z
N MET A 1 -2.15 16.82 11.81
CA MET A 1 -2.19 15.67 10.90
C MET A 1 -3.63 15.41 10.55
N ARG A 2 -3.96 15.26 9.26
CA ARG A 2 -5.29 14.89 8.74
C ARG A 2 -5.11 13.72 7.78
N PHE A 3 -6.15 12.94 7.59
CA PHE A 3 -6.18 11.90 6.57
C PHE A 3 -7.56 11.78 5.97
N ALA A 4 -7.65 11.20 4.76
CA ALA A 4 -8.86 10.73 4.15
C ALA A 4 -8.62 9.29 3.65
N LEU A 5 -9.52 8.39 4.01
CA LEU A 5 -9.49 6.98 3.60
C LEU A 5 -10.78 6.65 2.87
N VAL A 6 -10.65 6.19 1.64
CA VAL A 6 -11.76 5.67 0.82
C VAL A 6 -11.34 4.32 0.26
N SER A 7 -12.18 3.31 0.45
CA SER A 7 -12.01 1.98 -0.11
C SER A 7 -13.31 1.54 -0.75
N ASP A 8 -13.25 1.04 -1.98
CA ASP A 8 -14.41 0.71 -2.80
C ASP A 8 -14.16 -0.62 -3.53
N PRO A 9 -15.13 -1.52 -3.63
CA PRO A 9 -14.96 -2.80 -4.32
C PRO A 9 -14.73 -2.65 -5.84
N GLY A 10 -14.89 -1.46 -6.39
CA GLY A 10 -14.85 -1.25 -7.83
C GLY A 10 -16.18 -1.59 -8.50
N MET A 11 -16.16 -1.73 -9.82
CA MET A 11 -17.36 -1.95 -10.62
C MET A 11 -17.56 -3.40 -11.04
N GLU A 12 -16.53 -4.24 -10.94
CA GLU A 12 -16.55 -5.64 -11.40
C GLU A 12 -16.46 -6.66 -10.25
N ARG A 13 -15.84 -6.29 -9.14
CA ARG A 13 -15.67 -7.19 -7.99
C ARG A 13 -16.94 -7.19 -7.12
N THR A 14 -17.26 -8.35 -6.55
CA THR A 14 -18.43 -8.52 -5.63
C THR A 14 -18.06 -8.31 -4.17
N ASN A 15 -16.78 -8.41 -3.82
CA ASN A 15 -16.25 -8.19 -2.48
C ASN A 15 -15.03 -7.27 -2.56
N ASN A 16 -14.67 -6.70 -1.43
CA ASN A 16 -13.47 -5.89 -1.29
C ASN A 16 -12.42 -6.69 -0.52
N GLU A 17 -11.34 -7.05 -1.20
CA GLU A 17 -10.20 -7.77 -0.62
C GLU A 17 -9.10 -6.81 -0.12
N ASP A 18 -9.26 -5.51 -0.36
CA ASP A 18 -8.41 -4.48 0.23
C ASP A 18 -8.72 -4.29 1.72
N SER A 19 -7.70 -3.96 2.49
CA SER A 19 -7.83 -3.53 3.89
C SER A 19 -6.94 -2.33 4.15
N ALA A 20 -7.42 -1.39 4.97
CA ALA A 20 -6.64 -0.21 5.32
C ALA A 20 -6.95 0.29 6.73
N VAL A 21 -5.98 0.95 7.35
CA VAL A 21 -6.14 1.61 8.65
C VAL A 21 -5.35 2.90 8.74
N ALA A 22 -5.90 3.86 9.47
CA ALA A 22 -5.22 5.09 9.87
C ALA A 22 -5.31 5.24 11.39
N ASP A 23 -4.17 5.26 12.06
CA ASP A 23 -4.05 5.51 13.50
C ASP A 23 -3.28 6.80 13.75
N LEU A 24 -3.99 7.87 14.09
CA LEU A 24 -3.41 9.20 14.32
C LEU A 24 -2.55 9.27 15.59
N GLU A 25 -2.82 8.45 16.60
CA GLU A 25 -2.04 8.42 17.84
C GLU A 25 -0.65 7.85 17.60
N LEU A 26 -0.58 6.77 16.83
CA LEU A 26 0.67 6.19 16.36
C LEU A 26 1.26 6.95 15.18
N GLY A 27 0.45 7.69 14.43
CA GLY A 27 0.81 8.22 13.11
C GLY A 27 1.10 7.10 12.12
N LEU A 28 0.35 6.00 12.23
CA LEU A 28 0.51 4.79 11.41
C LEU A 28 -0.62 4.72 10.38
N PHE A 29 -0.25 4.52 9.12
CA PHE A 29 -1.14 4.42 7.98
C PHE A 29 -0.78 3.17 7.19
N ILE A 30 -1.76 2.31 6.89
CA ILE A 30 -1.53 1.03 6.23
C ILE A 30 -2.58 0.83 5.14
N VAL A 31 -2.14 0.31 3.99
CA VAL A 31 -2.98 -0.23 2.91
C VAL A 31 -2.43 -1.61 2.56
N ALA A 32 -3.32 -2.57 2.37
CA ALA A 32 -3.02 -3.94 1.99
C ALA A 32 -4.06 -4.41 0.97
N ASP A 33 -3.60 -5.00 -0.12
CA ASP A 33 -4.38 -5.55 -1.21
C ASP A 33 -4.30 -7.07 -1.17
N GLY A 34 -5.44 -7.70 -0.95
CA GLY A 34 -5.56 -9.13 -0.70
C GLY A 34 -5.62 -9.95 -1.98
N MET A 35 -4.89 -11.06 -2.03
CA MET A 35 -4.89 -11.99 -3.14
C MET A 35 -5.10 -13.43 -2.68
N GLY A 36 -5.64 -14.29 -3.54
CA GLY A 36 -5.74 -15.73 -3.25
C GLY A 36 -7.06 -16.38 -3.66
N GLY A 37 -7.92 -15.64 -4.36
CA GLY A 37 -9.23 -16.10 -4.83
C GLY A 37 -10.26 -16.33 -3.72
N HIS A 38 -11.54 -16.06 -4.01
CA HIS A 38 -12.65 -16.13 -3.05
C HIS A 38 -12.38 -15.24 -1.80
N ALA A 39 -12.82 -15.66 -0.62
CA ALA A 39 -12.65 -14.88 0.62
C ALA A 39 -11.21 -14.91 1.21
N ALA A 40 -10.24 -15.54 0.54
CA ALA A 40 -8.90 -15.70 1.10
C ALA A 40 -8.08 -14.39 1.09
N GLY A 41 -8.21 -13.59 0.05
CA GLY A 41 -7.56 -12.28 -0.06
C GLY A 41 -8.03 -11.31 1.01
N GLU A 42 -9.35 -11.18 1.22
CA GLU A 42 -9.94 -10.35 2.27
C GLU A 42 -9.42 -10.73 3.68
N VAL A 43 -9.30 -12.03 3.93
CA VAL A 43 -8.79 -12.52 5.22
C VAL A 43 -7.31 -12.18 5.37
N ALA A 44 -6.51 -12.35 4.31
CA ALA A 44 -5.07 -12.06 4.32
C ALA A 44 -4.79 -10.58 4.58
N SER A 45 -5.44 -9.68 3.82
CA SER A 45 -5.23 -8.24 3.95
C SER A 45 -5.64 -7.74 5.34
N ARG A 46 -6.79 -8.19 5.86
CA ARG A 46 -7.25 -7.84 7.20
C ARG A 46 -6.29 -8.31 8.29
N ILE A 47 -5.85 -9.58 8.25
CA ILE A 47 -4.88 -10.10 9.23
C ILE A 47 -3.58 -9.32 9.17
N ALA A 48 -3.08 -9.00 7.98
CA ALA A 48 -1.84 -8.25 7.83
C ALA A 48 -1.96 -6.83 8.43
N VAL A 49 -3.04 -6.11 8.15
CA VAL A 49 -3.31 -4.78 8.71
C VAL A 49 -3.46 -4.84 10.23
N ASP A 50 -4.32 -5.74 10.74
CA ASP A 50 -4.61 -5.85 12.17
C ASP A 50 -3.36 -6.26 12.97
N THR A 51 -2.59 -7.22 12.47
CA THR A 51 -1.36 -7.68 13.12
C THR A 51 -0.29 -6.59 13.14
N THR A 52 -0.10 -5.89 12.01
CA THR A 52 0.86 -4.77 11.94
C THR A 52 0.47 -3.67 12.94
N LEU A 53 -0.79 -3.28 12.99
CA LEU A 53 -1.29 -2.29 13.93
C LEU A 53 -1.10 -2.74 15.39
N ALA A 54 -1.48 -3.98 15.72
CA ALA A 54 -1.34 -4.53 17.07
C ALA A 54 0.13 -4.61 17.50
N SER A 55 1.02 -5.07 16.61
CA SER A 55 2.46 -5.14 16.85
C SER A 55 3.07 -3.77 17.12
N MET A 56 2.66 -2.74 16.38
CA MET A 56 3.11 -1.36 16.60
C MET A 56 2.55 -0.75 17.90
N ARG A 57 1.29 -1.03 18.25
CA ARG A 57 0.66 -0.58 19.49
C ARG A 57 1.27 -1.19 20.75
N ALA A 58 1.68 -2.45 20.69
CA ALA A 58 2.26 -3.19 21.82
C ALA A 58 3.66 -2.69 22.22
N ARG A 59 4.31 -1.89 21.38
CA ARG A 59 5.69 -1.43 21.59
C ARG A 59 5.72 0.05 21.94
N SER A 60 6.63 0.44 22.86
CA SER A 60 6.86 1.85 23.15
C SER A 60 7.41 2.55 21.93
N ARG A 61 6.81 3.67 21.57
CA ARG A 61 7.19 4.45 20.40
C ARG A 61 8.61 4.98 20.52
N PRO A 62 9.54 4.63 19.63
CA PRO A 62 10.94 5.02 19.75
C PRO A 62 11.16 6.50 19.41
N ALA A 63 12.27 7.05 19.91
CA ALA A 63 12.63 8.44 19.65
C ALA A 63 13.32 8.63 18.28
N ARG A 64 13.93 7.59 17.74
CA ARG A 64 14.75 7.62 16.52
C ARG A 64 14.01 6.96 15.36
N ALA A 65 14.12 7.53 14.16
CA ALA A 65 13.52 6.96 12.94
C ALA A 65 14.07 5.57 12.60
N ARG A 66 15.35 5.29 12.92
CA ARG A 66 15.95 3.96 12.71
C ARG A 66 15.26 2.91 13.58
N ASP A 67 15.06 3.18 14.85
CA ASP A 67 14.41 2.27 15.78
C ASP A 67 12.92 2.07 15.37
N GLU A 68 12.28 3.10 14.83
CA GLU A 68 10.93 3.02 14.27
C GLU A 68 10.88 2.14 13.01
N ALA A 69 11.92 2.19 12.17
CA ALA A 69 12.05 1.30 11.02
C ALA A 69 12.23 -0.16 11.42
N GLU A 70 13.04 -0.43 12.45
CA GLU A 70 13.23 -1.78 12.98
C GLU A 70 11.93 -2.34 13.58
N LEU A 71 11.14 -1.51 14.28
CA LEU A 71 9.83 -1.90 14.80
C LEU A 71 8.82 -2.16 13.68
N LEU A 72 8.79 -1.31 12.66
CA LEU A 72 7.89 -1.47 11.53
C LEU A 72 8.25 -2.72 10.72
N LEU A 73 9.54 -2.97 10.48
CA LEU A 73 10.02 -4.19 9.85
C LEU A 73 9.58 -5.44 10.61
N GLN A 74 9.76 -5.43 11.95
CA GLN A 74 9.30 -6.55 12.78
C GLN A 74 7.79 -6.73 12.73
N ALA A 75 7.02 -5.64 12.69
CA ALA A 75 5.57 -5.71 12.59
C ALA A 75 5.11 -6.34 11.26
N VAL A 76 5.82 -6.07 10.16
CA VAL A 76 5.56 -6.72 8.85
C VAL A 76 5.89 -8.22 8.91
N HIS A 77 6.98 -8.61 9.59
CA HIS A 77 7.28 -10.02 9.78
C HIS A 77 6.26 -10.74 10.67
N ASP A 78 5.78 -10.07 11.73
CA ASP A 78 4.72 -10.60 12.59
C ASP A 78 3.43 -10.82 11.77
N ALA A 79 3.09 -9.87 10.88
CA ALA A 79 1.96 -9.97 9.97
C ALA A 79 2.13 -11.15 9.00
N ASN A 80 3.31 -11.31 8.39
CA ASN A 80 3.59 -12.44 7.51
C ASN A 80 3.38 -13.78 8.22
N ALA A 81 3.94 -13.92 9.44
CA ALA A 81 3.78 -15.13 10.22
C ALA A 81 2.30 -15.42 10.57
N ALA A 82 1.51 -14.38 10.83
CA ALA A 82 0.09 -14.53 11.12
C ALA A 82 -0.71 -14.98 9.89
N VAL A 83 -0.45 -14.39 8.70
CA VAL A 83 -1.11 -14.79 7.45
C VAL A 83 -0.73 -16.22 7.05
N VAL A 84 0.55 -16.59 7.13
CA VAL A 84 1.04 -17.96 6.84
C VAL A 84 0.36 -18.98 7.76
N ARG A 85 0.25 -18.68 9.06
CA ARG A 85 -0.44 -19.56 10.02
C ARG A 85 -1.91 -19.75 9.65
N GLU A 86 -2.64 -18.68 9.39
CA GLU A 86 -4.06 -18.73 9.02
C GLU A 86 -4.26 -19.52 7.72
N ALA A 87 -3.39 -19.30 6.72
CA ALA A 87 -3.43 -20.06 5.46
C ALA A 87 -3.27 -21.56 5.70
N SER A 88 -2.36 -21.95 6.60
CA SER A 88 -2.14 -23.35 6.97
C SER A 88 -3.33 -23.94 7.72
N GLU A 89 -3.91 -23.21 8.67
CA GLU A 89 -5.06 -23.65 9.47
C GLU A 89 -6.33 -23.85 8.62
N ARG A 90 -6.54 -23.00 7.63
CA ARG A 90 -7.67 -23.08 6.71
C ARG A 90 -7.46 -23.99 5.52
N GLY A 91 -6.22 -24.39 5.24
CA GLY A 91 -5.88 -25.12 4.01
C GLY A 91 -5.99 -24.26 2.74
N THR A 92 -5.91 -22.92 2.88
CA THR A 92 -5.97 -21.96 1.78
C THR A 92 -4.57 -21.64 1.27
N HIS A 93 -4.01 -22.56 0.49
CA HIS A 93 -2.70 -22.35 -0.13
C HIS A 93 -2.75 -21.21 -1.14
N GLY A 94 -1.76 -20.31 -1.07
CA GLY A 94 -1.68 -19.15 -1.96
C GLY A 94 -2.43 -17.90 -1.46
N MET A 95 -3.00 -17.94 -0.25
CA MET A 95 -3.50 -16.76 0.44
C MET A 95 -2.35 -15.80 0.75
N GLY A 96 -2.49 -14.56 0.36
CA GLY A 96 -1.48 -13.53 0.59
C GLY A 96 -2.05 -12.12 0.43
N THR A 97 -1.19 -11.14 0.65
CA THR A 97 -1.56 -9.73 0.49
C THR A 97 -0.33 -8.86 0.27
N THR A 98 -0.52 -7.71 -0.36
CA THR A 98 0.46 -6.62 -0.29
C THR A 98 0.44 -5.98 1.10
N LEU A 99 1.42 -5.16 1.41
CA LEU A 99 1.40 -4.32 2.61
C LEU A 99 2.24 -3.06 2.38
N SER A 100 1.61 -1.90 2.32
CA SER A 100 2.25 -0.60 2.35
C SER A 100 1.94 0.07 3.68
N ALA A 101 2.95 0.30 4.52
CA ALA A 101 2.79 0.90 5.83
C ALA A 101 3.69 2.14 5.99
N VAL A 102 3.13 3.20 6.57
CA VAL A 102 3.83 4.47 6.81
C VAL A 102 3.70 4.86 8.28
N CYS A 103 4.83 5.01 8.96
CA CYS A 103 4.91 5.71 10.25
C CYS A 103 5.30 7.16 10.00
N LEU A 104 4.37 8.09 10.23
CA LEU A 104 4.59 9.52 10.04
C LEU A 104 4.73 10.25 11.37
N ARG A 105 5.86 10.92 11.58
CA ARG A 105 6.11 11.74 12.75
C ARG A 105 6.43 13.16 12.33
N LYS A 106 5.55 14.10 12.64
CA LYS A 106 5.66 15.46 12.10
C LYS A 106 5.70 15.40 10.58
N ARG A 107 6.87 15.48 9.98
CA ARG A 107 7.10 15.43 8.53
C ARG A 107 8.13 14.36 8.12
N ALA A 108 8.59 13.57 9.05
CA ALA A 108 9.47 12.44 8.77
C ALA A 108 8.62 11.17 8.67
N ALA A 109 8.74 10.46 7.58
CA ALA A 109 8.05 9.20 7.33
C ALA A 109 9.07 8.06 7.28
N VAL A 110 8.73 6.96 7.94
CA VAL A 110 9.34 5.65 7.77
C VAL A 110 8.31 4.79 7.03
N ILE A 111 8.70 4.14 5.97
CA ILE A 111 7.83 3.39 5.08
C ILE A 111 8.33 1.96 5.00
N ALA A 112 7.42 0.99 5.15
CA ALA A 112 7.65 -0.40 4.81
C ALA A 112 6.73 -0.79 3.65
N ASN A 113 7.28 -1.50 2.64
CA ASN A 113 6.51 -1.94 1.49
C ASN A 113 6.80 -3.40 1.13
N VAL A 114 5.73 -4.14 0.86
CA VAL A 114 5.72 -5.49 0.29
C VAL A 114 4.62 -5.54 -0.77
N GLY A 115 4.95 -5.99 -1.98
CA GLY A 115 4.00 -6.05 -3.09
C GLY A 115 4.03 -4.80 -3.97
N ASP A 116 2.93 -4.53 -4.65
CA ASP A 116 2.77 -3.46 -5.65
C ASP A 116 1.76 -2.38 -5.27
N SER A 117 1.16 -2.45 -4.07
CA SER A 117 0.56 -1.27 -3.46
C SER A 117 1.62 -0.19 -3.28
N ARG A 118 1.28 1.07 -3.52
CA ARG A 118 2.26 2.14 -3.64
C ARG A 118 2.11 3.22 -2.60
N VAL A 119 3.24 3.85 -2.28
CA VAL A 119 3.29 5.11 -1.53
C VAL A 119 3.88 6.20 -2.41
N TYR A 120 3.12 7.28 -2.58
CA TYR A 120 3.54 8.47 -3.32
C TYR A 120 3.71 9.65 -2.39
N LEU A 121 4.65 10.53 -2.75
CA LEU A 121 4.78 11.87 -2.20
C LEU A 121 4.20 12.89 -3.18
N ILE A 122 3.19 13.63 -2.76
CA ILE A 122 2.63 14.77 -3.46
C ILE A 122 3.25 16.05 -2.89
N SER A 123 3.82 16.87 -3.74
CA SER A 123 4.47 18.13 -3.34
C SER A 123 4.26 19.22 -4.40
N ARG A 124 4.81 20.41 -4.14
CA ARG A 124 4.84 21.47 -5.17
C ARG A 124 5.68 21.10 -6.40
N LYS A 125 6.61 20.12 -6.26
CA LYS A 125 7.45 19.63 -7.35
C LYS A 125 6.76 18.56 -8.21
N GLY A 126 5.59 18.11 -7.80
CA GLY A 126 4.84 17.05 -8.48
C GLY A 126 4.57 15.84 -7.61
N LEU A 127 4.13 14.76 -8.24
CA LEU A 127 3.98 13.42 -7.70
C LEU A 127 5.31 12.66 -7.83
N SER A 128 5.67 11.93 -6.81
CA SER A 128 6.83 11.02 -6.83
C SER A 128 6.47 9.71 -6.16
N GLN A 129 6.56 8.59 -6.87
CA GLN A 129 6.48 7.27 -6.26
C GLN A 129 7.70 7.06 -5.36
N LEU A 130 7.47 6.71 -4.10
CA LEU A 130 8.53 6.44 -3.12
C LEU A 130 8.91 4.96 -3.09
N THR A 131 7.92 4.07 -3.19
CA THR A 131 8.09 2.62 -3.19
C THR A 131 8.50 2.08 -4.55
N VAL A 132 9.12 0.91 -4.56
CA VAL A 132 9.38 0.13 -5.78
C VAL A 132 8.49 -1.10 -5.72
N ASP A 133 7.75 -1.36 -6.80
CA ASP A 133 6.82 -2.49 -6.87
C ASP A 133 7.61 -3.82 -6.86
N HIS A 134 7.14 -4.76 -6.07
CA HIS A 134 7.67 -6.13 -6.08
C HIS A 134 6.89 -6.97 -7.10
N THR A 135 7.08 -6.62 -8.39
CA THR A 135 6.49 -7.34 -9.52
C THR A 135 7.57 -7.85 -10.48
N LEU A 136 7.23 -8.86 -11.26
CA LEU A 136 8.12 -9.40 -12.28
C LEU A 136 8.54 -8.32 -13.29
N VAL A 137 7.57 -7.49 -13.72
CA VAL A 137 7.86 -6.41 -14.68
C VAL A 137 8.73 -5.31 -14.11
N ALA A 138 8.61 -5.01 -12.80
CA ALA A 138 9.48 -4.04 -12.14
C ALA A 138 10.94 -4.54 -12.13
N GLN A 139 11.17 -5.83 -11.86
CA GLN A 139 12.50 -6.43 -11.97
C GLN A 139 13.04 -6.40 -13.41
N MET A 140 12.19 -6.67 -14.41
CA MET A 140 12.59 -6.56 -15.82
C MET A 140 13.00 -5.13 -16.21
N VAL A 141 12.32 -4.13 -15.68
CA VAL A 141 12.69 -2.71 -15.88
C VAL A 141 14.01 -2.39 -15.20
N GLU A 142 14.22 -2.84 -13.97
CA GLU A 142 15.47 -2.64 -13.23
C GLU A 142 16.68 -3.24 -13.96
N HIS A 143 16.51 -4.44 -14.54
CA HIS A 143 17.54 -5.11 -15.33
C HIS A 143 17.65 -4.61 -16.79
N GLY A 144 16.88 -3.58 -17.16
CA GLY A 144 16.91 -3.00 -18.51
C GLY A 144 16.32 -3.90 -19.62
N VAL A 145 15.54 -4.93 -19.25
CA VAL A 145 14.85 -5.83 -20.19
C VAL A 145 13.59 -5.17 -20.75
N LEU A 146 12.90 -4.37 -19.96
CA LEU A 146 11.71 -3.62 -20.36
C LEU A 146 11.89 -2.11 -20.11
N THR A 147 11.21 -1.30 -20.91
CA THR A 147 10.99 0.12 -20.55
C THR A 147 9.84 0.23 -19.56
N ARG A 148 9.75 1.34 -18.81
CA ARG A 148 8.63 1.60 -17.91
C ARG A 148 7.29 1.64 -18.63
N GLU A 149 7.25 2.18 -19.86
CA GLU A 149 6.05 2.20 -20.68
C GLU A 149 5.60 0.77 -21.06
N ALA A 150 6.54 -0.08 -21.50
CA ALA A 150 6.24 -1.46 -21.87
C ALA A 150 5.75 -2.28 -20.66
N ALA A 151 6.30 -2.03 -19.47
CA ALA A 151 5.90 -2.71 -18.24
C ALA A 151 4.42 -2.45 -17.88
N ARG A 152 3.89 -1.24 -18.15
CA ARG A 152 2.50 -0.87 -17.81
C ARG A 152 1.44 -1.68 -18.57
N THR A 153 1.76 -2.20 -19.76
CA THR A 153 0.85 -2.97 -20.61
C THR A 153 1.26 -4.44 -20.76
N HIS A 154 2.28 -4.88 -20.01
CA HIS A 154 2.75 -6.24 -20.07
C HIS A 154 1.73 -7.22 -19.50
N ALA A 155 1.63 -8.43 -20.06
CA ALA A 155 0.68 -9.45 -19.61
C ALA A 155 0.91 -9.85 -18.14
N ASP A 156 2.17 -9.88 -17.71
CA ASP A 156 2.58 -10.30 -16.36
C ASP A 156 2.75 -9.12 -15.37
N LYS A 157 2.13 -7.96 -15.65
CA LYS A 157 2.30 -6.76 -14.80
C LYS A 157 1.82 -6.95 -13.35
N HIS A 158 0.86 -7.86 -13.11
CA HIS A 158 0.33 -8.19 -11.79
C HIS A 158 1.03 -9.38 -11.12
N VAL A 159 2.07 -9.95 -11.74
CA VAL A 159 2.80 -11.08 -11.15
C VAL A 159 3.70 -10.57 -10.04
N LEU A 160 3.27 -10.76 -8.80
CA LEU A 160 4.06 -10.37 -7.62
C LEU A 160 5.27 -11.29 -7.44
N THR A 161 6.41 -10.70 -7.13
CA THR A 161 7.63 -11.42 -6.74
C THR A 161 7.80 -11.51 -5.22
N MET A 162 7.00 -10.74 -4.47
CA MET A 162 6.97 -10.76 -3.00
C MET A 162 5.59 -10.33 -2.50
N ALA A 163 5.06 -11.08 -1.52
CA ALA A 163 3.81 -10.77 -0.83
C ALA A 163 3.86 -11.27 0.63
N VAL A 164 3.07 -10.64 1.49
CA VAL A 164 2.83 -11.10 2.87
C VAL A 164 1.96 -12.35 2.81
N GLY A 165 2.31 -13.40 3.58
CA GLY A 165 1.61 -14.70 3.56
C GLY A 165 2.28 -15.74 2.66
N THR A 166 3.39 -15.39 2.00
CA THR A 166 4.16 -16.34 1.19
C THR A 166 5.19 -17.08 2.05
N LEU A 167 5.40 -18.37 1.73
CA LEU A 167 6.47 -19.15 2.33
C LEU A 167 7.82 -18.73 1.73
N GLY A 168 8.80 -18.44 2.57
CA GLY A 168 10.13 -18.03 2.13
C GLY A 168 10.67 -16.84 2.90
N VAL A 169 11.74 -16.26 2.39
CA VAL A 169 12.35 -15.06 2.99
C VAL A 169 11.55 -13.85 2.52
N LEU A 170 10.98 -13.12 3.47
CA LEU A 170 10.34 -11.84 3.22
C LEU A 170 11.34 -10.72 3.47
N GLU A 171 11.62 -9.91 2.46
CA GLU A 171 12.54 -8.77 2.55
C GLU A 171 11.78 -7.46 2.25
N PRO A 172 11.03 -6.91 3.22
CA PRO A 172 10.29 -5.67 3.02
C PRO A 172 11.23 -4.52 2.67
N GLN A 173 10.84 -3.70 1.69
CA GLN A 173 11.54 -2.45 1.41
C GLN A 173 11.33 -1.48 2.57
N ILE A 174 12.41 -0.95 3.16
CA ILE A 174 12.35 0.11 4.17
C ILE A 174 12.89 1.41 3.61
N LEU A 175 12.09 2.47 3.70
CA LEU A 175 12.40 3.78 3.13
C LEU A 175 12.21 4.89 4.16
N TYR A 176 12.92 5.98 3.95
CA TYR A 176 12.80 7.20 4.73
C TYR A 176 12.44 8.36 3.81
N ALA A 177 11.42 9.10 4.17
CA ALA A 177 10.98 10.26 3.40
C ALA A 177 10.74 11.47 4.31
N LYS A 178 10.86 12.66 3.73
CA LYS A 178 10.48 13.91 4.38
C LYS A 178 9.37 14.57 3.59
N VAL A 179 8.21 14.72 4.20
CA VAL A 179 7.07 15.41 3.60
C VAL A 179 7.28 16.92 3.73
N PRO A 180 7.38 17.67 2.63
CA PRO A 180 7.56 19.13 2.69
C PRO A 180 6.31 19.82 3.23
N ALA A 181 6.42 21.13 3.54
CA ALA A 181 5.26 21.93 3.94
C ALA A 181 4.21 21.95 2.81
N GLY A 182 2.96 21.62 3.16
CA GLY A 182 1.85 21.51 2.22
C GLY A 182 1.95 20.31 1.27
N GLY A 183 2.84 19.35 1.58
CA GLY A 183 2.89 18.08 0.88
C GLY A 183 1.99 17.05 1.54
N ARG A 184 1.63 16.01 0.79
CA ARG A 184 0.81 14.87 1.21
C ARG A 184 1.52 13.56 0.90
N LEU A 185 1.16 12.51 1.62
CA LEU A 185 1.42 11.13 1.23
C LEU A 185 0.13 10.51 0.69
N LEU A 186 0.25 9.68 -0.33
CA LEU A 186 -0.82 8.85 -0.85
C LEU A 186 -0.37 7.40 -0.78
N LEU A 187 -1.12 6.57 -0.06
CA LEU A 187 -1.03 5.13 -0.13
C LEU A 187 -2.21 4.62 -0.96
N CYS A 188 -1.98 3.68 -1.86
CA CYS A 188 -3.06 3.11 -2.66
C CYS A 188 -2.77 1.68 -3.10
N SER A 189 -3.84 0.90 -3.34
CA SER A 189 -3.79 -0.38 -4.04
C SER A 189 -3.61 -0.18 -5.56
N ASP A 190 -3.39 -1.26 -6.30
CA ASP A 190 -3.16 -1.25 -7.75
C ASP A 190 -4.38 -0.79 -8.53
N GLY A 191 -5.61 -1.03 -8.04
CA GLY A 191 -6.84 -0.56 -8.66
C GLY A 191 -6.91 0.95 -8.90
N LEU A 192 -6.09 1.76 -8.20
CA LEU A 192 -5.93 3.17 -8.52
C LEU A 192 -4.92 3.39 -9.65
N HIS A 193 -3.67 2.96 -9.46
CA HIS A 193 -2.56 3.34 -10.33
C HIS A 193 -2.50 2.56 -11.65
N ASP A 194 -3.24 1.47 -11.76
CA ASP A 194 -3.43 0.74 -13.01
C ASP A 194 -4.40 1.44 -13.95
N LEU A 195 -5.37 2.14 -13.39
CA LEU A 195 -6.41 2.84 -14.15
C LEU A 195 -6.09 4.31 -14.39
N LEU A 196 -5.39 4.97 -13.47
CA LEU A 196 -5.08 6.38 -13.59
C LEU A 196 -3.61 6.63 -13.92
N PRO A 197 -3.31 7.48 -14.93
CA PRO A 197 -1.95 7.95 -15.15
C PRO A 197 -1.52 8.86 -13.98
N GLU A 198 -0.21 8.89 -13.71
CA GLU A 198 0.36 9.67 -12.60
C GLU A 198 -0.01 11.17 -12.64
N SER A 199 -0.13 11.75 -13.83
CA SER A 199 -0.55 13.15 -13.99
C SER A 199 -1.97 13.42 -13.50
N GLU A 200 -2.86 12.44 -13.64
CA GLU A 200 -4.25 12.55 -13.16
C GLU A 200 -4.33 12.29 -11.66
N ILE A 201 -3.57 11.29 -11.15
CA ILE A 201 -3.41 11.07 -9.71
C ILE A 201 -2.90 12.35 -9.04
N GLU A 202 -1.85 12.97 -9.60
CA GLU A 202 -1.29 14.22 -9.09
C GLU A 202 -2.33 15.34 -9.03
N SER A 203 -3.07 15.53 -10.12
CA SER A 203 -4.06 16.59 -10.22
C SER A 203 -5.16 16.45 -9.17
N LEU A 204 -5.71 15.25 -9.00
CA LEU A 204 -6.78 14.97 -8.05
C LEU A 204 -6.28 15.00 -6.60
N ALA A 205 -5.10 14.41 -6.33
CA ALA A 205 -4.52 14.40 -5.00
C ALA A 205 -4.11 15.79 -4.48
N LYS A 206 -4.03 16.80 -5.36
CA LYS A 206 -3.76 18.21 -5.03
C LYS A 206 -5.01 19.04 -4.76
N LEU A 207 -6.21 18.51 -4.89
CA LEU A 207 -7.43 19.23 -4.51
C LEU A 207 -7.31 19.76 -3.07
N PRO A 208 -7.80 20.98 -2.78
CA PRO A 208 -7.62 21.62 -1.47
C PRO A 208 -8.20 20.79 -0.33
N ASP A 209 -9.40 20.25 -0.51
CA ASP A 209 -10.04 19.38 0.45
C ASP A 209 -9.51 17.94 0.30
N ILE A 210 -9.04 17.35 1.39
CA ILE A 210 -8.43 16.02 1.38
C ILE A 210 -9.46 14.91 1.19
N ASP A 211 -10.66 15.10 1.71
CA ASP A 211 -11.76 14.13 1.57
C ASP A 211 -12.29 14.14 0.13
N GLU A 212 -12.48 15.33 -0.46
CA GLU A 212 -12.83 15.49 -1.86
C GLU A 212 -11.75 14.87 -2.77
N ALA A 213 -10.47 15.07 -2.45
CA ALA A 213 -9.36 14.50 -3.20
C ALA A 213 -9.41 12.96 -3.22
N ALA A 214 -9.58 12.33 -2.05
CA ALA A 214 -9.65 10.88 -1.94
C ALA A 214 -10.87 10.29 -2.66
N GLN A 215 -12.04 10.91 -2.49
CA GLN A 215 -13.27 10.51 -3.18
C GLN A 215 -13.15 10.65 -4.70
N SER A 216 -12.54 11.74 -5.18
CA SER A 216 -12.36 11.99 -6.62
C SER A 216 -11.40 10.98 -7.25
N LEU A 217 -10.35 10.54 -6.55
CA LEU A 217 -9.44 9.51 -7.02
C LEU A 217 -10.17 8.18 -7.23
N VAL A 218 -10.92 7.71 -6.23
CA VAL A 218 -11.69 6.47 -6.32
C VAL A 218 -12.79 6.56 -7.38
N ALA A 219 -13.57 7.64 -7.38
CA ALA A 219 -14.62 7.84 -8.37
C ALA A 219 -14.07 7.86 -9.81
N ARG A 220 -12.88 8.43 -10.00
CA ARG A 220 -12.22 8.45 -11.31
C ARG A 220 -11.72 7.07 -11.74
N ALA A 221 -11.17 6.26 -10.84
CA ALA A 221 -10.80 4.88 -11.12
C ALA A 221 -12.04 4.06 -11.53
N ASN A 222 -13.12 4.18 -10.78
CA ASN A 222 -14.39 3.51 -11.09
C ASN A 222 -14.95 3.96 -12.45
N ALA A 223 -14.90 5.25 -12.77
CA ALA A 223 -15.32 5.77 -14.07
C ALA A 223 -14.47 5.27 -15.26
N ARG A 224 -13.27 4.74 -15.00
CA ARG A 224 -12.39 4.10 -15.99
C ARG A 224 -12.51 2.58 -16.05
N GLY A 225 -13.52 2.04 -15.44
CA GLY A 225 -13.84 0.61 -15.48
C GLY A 225 -13.93 -0.03 -14.10
N GLY A 226 -13.12 0.41 -13.11
CA GLY A 226 -13.15 -0.12 -11.75
C GLY A 226 -12.99 -1.65 -11.73
N PHE A 227 -12.01 -2.16 -12.47
CA PHE A 227 -11.84 -3.61 -12.68
C PHE A 227 -11.38 -4.34 -11.42
N ASP A 228 -10.86 -3.61 -10.43
CA ASP A 228 -10.42 -4.13 -9.16
C ASP A 228 -10.88 -3.27 -7.98
N ASN A 229 -10.64 -3.78 -6.76
CA ASN A 229 -10.82 -3.00 -5.55
C ASN A 229 -9.91 -1.78 -5.57
N VAL A 230 -10.39 -0.65 -5.10
CA VAL A 230 -9.66 0.62 -5.12
C VAL A 230 -9.60 1.20 -3.72
N THR A 231 -8.42 1.24 -3.14
CA THR A 231 -8.19 1.85 -1.84
C THR A 231 -7.23 3.02 -1.95
N VAL A 232 -7.64 4.15 -1.39
CA VAL A 232 -6.91 5.42 -1.34
C VAL A 232 -6.84 5.91 0.09
N LEU A 233 -5.64 6.13 0.58
CA LEU A 233 -5.37 6.74 1.88
C LEU A 233 -4.44 7.94 1.70
N LEU A 234 -5.02 9.14 1.75
CA LEU A 234 -4.29 10.41 1.71
C LEU A 234 -3.96 10.88 3.13
N VAL A 235 -2.73 11.34 3.34
CA VAL A 235 -2.24 11.82 4.64
C VAL A 235 -1.58 13.18 4.49
N GLU A 236 -2.00 14.12 5.32
CA GLU A 236 -1.45 15.47 5.42
C GLU A 236 -0.86 15.67 6.83
N PRO A 237 0.48 15.91 6.95
CA PRO A 237 1.16 16.08 8.24
C PRO A 237 0.68 17.22 9.10
#